data_589e200823ad7c34c11ca36e163e10d3
#
_entry.id   589e200823ad7c34c11ca36e163e10d3
#
_cell.length_a   1.000
_cell.length_b   1.000
_cell.length_c   1.000
_cell.angle_alpha   90.00
_cell.angle_beta   90.00
_cell.angle_gamma   90.00
#
_symmetry.space_group_name_H-M   'P 1'
#
loop_
_entity.id
_entity.type
_entity.pdbx_description
1 polymer ?
#
loop_
_entity_poly.entity_id
_entity_poly.type
_entity_poly.pdbx_seq_one_letter_code
_entity_poly.pdbx_strand_id
1 'polypeptide(L)'
;MCLNFVKEERNGMKYGLIQFAGLLFFVVCMIMSGPAPFMKDSLLTLCIGVGLGGIGGAFINNNSVPAMFHTELQEYNKVSGKEMSHEMKQKLQSSIASIHTGAFGLGAILGPILSSLMIQFIHYRQAFMIVGIAVAFLAVPHFIS
;
A
#
# COMPACT_ATOMS: atom_id res chain seq x y z
N MET A 1 16.15 -26.41 11.69
CA MET A 1 16.17 -24.97 11.99
C MET A 1 16.35 -24.13 10.73
N CYS A 2 17.33 -24.37 9.85
CA CYS A 2 17.53 -23.60 8.60
C CYS A 2 16.35 -23.63 7.61
N LEU A 3 15.60 -24.71 7.49
CA LEU A 3 14.49 -24.82 6.54
C LEU A 3 13.30 -23.92 6.86
N ASN A 4 13.04 -23.65 8.13
CA ASN A 4 11.99 -22.71 8.53
C ASN A 4 12.39 -21.27 8.22
N PHE A 5 13.67 -20.92 8.37
CA PHE A 5 14.20 -19.59 8.07
C PHE A 5 14.04 -19.24 6.58
N VAL A 6 14.42 -20.15 5.68
CA VAL A 6 14.28 -19.98 4.22
C VAL A 6 12.80 -19.87 3.78
N LYS A 7 11.91 -20.59 4.46
CA LYS A 7 10.47 -20.54 4.20
C LYS A 7 9.85 -19.22 4.66
N GLU A 8 10.34 -18.68 5.76
CA GLU A 8 9.91 -17.40 6.34
C GLU A 8 10.35 -16.21 5.47
N GLU A 9 11.60 -16.19 5.05
CA GLU A 9 12.14 -15.16 4.16
C GLU A 9 11.42 -15.15 2.79
N ARG A 10 11.10 -16.32 2.24
CA ARG A 10 10.31 -16.47 1.01
C ARG A 10 8.89 -15.95 1.14
N ASN A 11 8.29 -15.98 2.32
CA ASN A 11 6.95 -15.42 2.55
C ASN A 11 6.98 -13.89 2.62
N GLY A 12 7.97 -13.30 3.26
CA GLY A 12 8.16 -11.84 3.29
C GLY A 12 8.30 -11.25 1.89
N MET A 13 9.11 -11.87 1.04
CA MET A 13 9.29 -11.45 -0.36
C MET A 13 7.99 -11.53 -1.18
N LYS A 14 7.11 -12.50 -0.90
CA LYS A 14 5.80 -12.60 -1.57
C LYS A 14 4.88 -11.45 -1.19
N TYR A 15 4.85 -11.03 0.07
CA TYR A 15 4.03 -9.89 0.50
C TYR A 15 4.51 -8.60 -0.15
N GLY A 16 5.82 -8.37 -0.24
CA GLY A 16 6.40 -7.23 -0.93
C GLY A 16 6.02 -7.17 -2.41
N LEU A 17 6.11 -8.30 -3.12
CA LEU A 17 5.72 -8.37 -4.53
C LEU A 17 4.23 -8.10 -4.76
N ILE A 18 3.35 -8.58 -3.89
CA ILE A 18 1.90 -8.34 -4.00
C ILE A 18 1.60 -6.86 -3.71
N GLN A 19 2.24 -6.26 -2.71
CA GLN A 19 2.11 -4.84 -2.43
C GLN A 19 2.62 -3.98 -3.59
N PHE A 20 3.76 -4.33 -4.17
CA PHE A 20 4.30 -3.65 -5.35
C PHE A 20 3.34 -3.72 -6.53
N ALA A 21 2.77 -4.90 -6.82
CA ALA A 21 1.75 -5.05 -7.84
C ALA A 21 0.53 -4.16 -7.56
N GLY A 22 0.07 -4.09 -6.31
CA GLY A 22 -1.01 -3.20 -5.88
C GLY A 22 -0.71 -1.72 -6.13
N LEU A 23 0.52 -1.29 -5.82
CA LEU A 23 0.97 0.08 -6.08
C LEU A 23 1.01 0.40 -7.58
N LEU A 24 1.45 -0.55 -8.42
CA LEU A 24 1.41 -0.37 -9.88
C LEU A 24 -0.02 -0.20 -10.40
N PHE A 25 -0.98 -1.03 -9.94
CA PHE A 25 -2.39 -0.85 -10.29
C PHE A 25 -2.91 0.52 -9.84
N PHE A 26 -2.48 1.00 -8.69
CA PHE A 26 -2.87 2.31 -8.18
C PHE A 26 -2.29 3.46 -9.02
N VAL A 27 -1.04 3.35 -9.46
CA VAL A 27 -0.43 4.33 -10.39
C VAL A 27 -1.19 4.36 -11.73
N VAL A 28 -1.52 3.20 -12.28
CA VAL A 28 -2.33 3.11 -13.52
C VAL A 28 -3.71 3.75 -13.31
N CYS A 29 -4.36 3.49 -12.16
CA CYS A 29 -5.60 4.15 -11.79
C CYS A 29 -5.47 5.68 -11.82
N MET A 30 -4.41 6.25 -11.21
CA MET A 30 -4.19 7.69 -11.17
C MET A 30 -3.99 8.29 -12.57
N ILE A 31 -3.26 7.61 -13.45
CA ILE A 31 -3.06 8.03 -14.84
C ILE A 31 -4.37 7.99 -15.63
N MET A 32 -5.21 6.98 -15.42
CA MET A 32 -6.49 6.82 -16.12
C MET A 32 -7.59 7.74 -15.57
N SER A 33 -7.60 8.00 -14.26
CA SER A 33 -8.60 8.85 -13.61
C SER A 33 -8.34 10.34 -13.82
N GLY A 34 -7.06 10.76 -13.93
CA GLY A 34 -6.67 12.09 -14.40
C GLY A 34 -6.11 11.97 -15.80
N PRO A 35 -6.94 11.88 -16.85
CA PRO A 35 -6.46 11.48 -18.17
C PRO A 35 -5.27 12.33 -18.57
N ALA A 36 -4.16 11.66 -18.76
CA ALA A 36 -2.94 12.26 -19.25
C ALA A 36 -3.27 13.03 -20.54
N PRO A 37 -2.56 14.12 -20.88
CA PRO A 37 -2.91 14.99 -22.00
C PRO A 37 -2.99 14.27 -23.36
N PHE A 38 -2.50 13.03 -23.43
CA PHE A 38 -2.58 12.16 -24.62
C PHE A 38 -3.79 11.21 -24.62
N MET A 39 -4.62 11.17 -23.55
CA MET A 39 -5.81 10.31 -23.46
C MET A 39 -7.07 11.15 -23.66
N LYS A 40 -8.04 10.59 -24.43
CA LYS A 40 -9.37 11.21 -24.56
C LYS A 40 -10.15 11.09 -23.24
N ASP A 41 -10.83 12.17 -22.88
CA ASP A 41 -11.79 12.17 -21.78
C ASP A 41 -12.94 11.22 -22.12
N SER A 42 -13.00 10.08 -21.46
CA SER A 42 -14.06 9.10 -21.62
C SER A 42 -14.49 8.58 -20.27
N LEU A 43 -15.78 8.51 -20.05
CA LEU A 43 -16.36 7.90 -18.86
C LEU A 43 -15.89 6.45 -18.68
N LEU A 44 -15.71 5.74 -19.78
CA LEU A 44 -15.23 4.36 -19.76
C LEU A 44 -13.80 4.26 -19.25
N THR A 45 -12.92 5.19 -19.64
CA THR A 45 -11.53 5.27 -19.12
C THR A 45 -11.52 5.51 -17.61
N LEU A 46 -12.39 6.42 -17.13
CA LEU A 46 -12.54 6.69 -15.71
C LEU A 46 -13.04 5.45 -14.95
N CYS A 47 -14.06 4.77 -15.44
CA CYS A 47 -14.58 3.56 -14.79
C CYS A 47 -13.55 2.44 -14.71
N ILE A 48 -12.80 2.22 -15.79
CA ILE A 48 -11.70 1.22 -15.78
C ILE A 48 -10.61 1.64 -14.79
N GLY A 49 -10.21 2.90 -14.80
CA GLY A 49 -9.21 3.43 -13.87
C GLY A 49 -9.61 3.23 -12.41
N VAL A 50 -10.82 3.61 -12.04
CA VAL A 50 -11.34 3.41 -10.67
C VAL A 50 -11.43 1.93 -10.30
N GLY A 51 -11.85 1.07 -11.23
CA GLY A 51 -11.88 -0.38 -11.03
C GLY A 51 -10.49 -0.95 -10.72
N LEU A 52 -9.48 -0.57 -11.51
CA LEU A 52 -8.09 -0.97 -11.27
C LEU A 52 -7.56 -0.43 -9.93
N GLY A 53 -7.93 0.81 -9.57
CA GLY A 53 -7.59 1.39 -8.27
C GLY A 53 -8.18 0.62 -7.11
N GLY A 54 -9.41 0.13 -7.23
CA GLY A 54 -10.04 -0.74 -6.25
C GLY A 54 -9.29 -2.07 -6.06
N ILE A 55 -8.87 -2.70 -7.15
CA ILE A 55 -8.06 -3.93 -7.12
C ILE A 55 -6.70 -3.65 -6.46
N GLY A 56 -6.01 -2.57 -6.87
CA GLY A 56 -4.75 -2.16 -6.28
C GLY A 56 -4.86 -1.88 -4.78
N GLY A 57 -5.90 -1.15 -4.38
CA GLY A 57 -6.21 -0.86 -2.98
C GLY A 57 -6.45 -2.13 -2.16
N ALA A 58 -7.17 -3.11 -2.71
CA ALA A 58 -7.39 -4.40 -2.06
C ALA A 58 -6.07 -5.16 -1.84
N PHE A 59 -5.17 -5.19 -2.84
CA PHE A 59 -3.87 -5.82 -2.70
C PHE A 59 -3.00 -5.15 -1.63
N ILE A 60 -2.99 -3.82 -1.57
CA ILE A 60 -2.24 -3.09 -0.56
C ILE A 60 -2.82 -3.35 0.83
N ASN A 61 -4.13 -3.12 1.02
CA ASN A 61 -4.76 -3.21 2.34
C ASN A 61 -4.71 -4.62 2.93
N ASN A 62 -5.05 -5.65 2.15
CA ASN A 62 -5.11 -7.01 2.65
C ASN A 62 -3.74 -7.59 3.00
N ASN A 63 -2.67 -7.09 2.38
CA ASN A 63 -1.32 -7.61 2.62
C ASN A 63 -0.49 -6.75 3.58
N SER A 64 -0.92 -5.52 3.89
CA SER A 64 -0.16 -4.63 4.78
C SER A 64 -0.05 -5.16 6.20
N VAL A 65 -1.15 -5.59 6.81
CA VAL A 65 -1.16 -6.10 8.19
C VAL A 65 -0.33 -7.39 8.34
N PRO A 66 -0.50 -8.42 7.50
CA PRO A 66 0.34 -9.62 7.56
C PRO A 66 1.83 -9.33 7.30
N ALA A 67 2.14 -8.42 6.37
CA ALA A 67 3.52 -8.04 6.09
C ALA A 67 4.19 -7.39 7.29
N MET A 68 3.55 -6.40 7.91
CA MET A 68 4.04 -5.73 9.12
C MET A 68 4.23 -6.74 10.26
N PHE A 69 3.25 -7.61 10.49
CA PHE A 69 3.32 -8.63 11.52
C PHE A 69 4.51 -9.59 11.30
N HIS A 70 4.74 -9.98 10.04
CA HIS A 70 5.84 -10.88 9.70
C HIS A 70 7.21 -10.23 9.95
N THR A 71 7.36 -8.95 9.60
CA THR A 71 8.60 -8.19 9.81
C THR A 71 8.92 -8.05 11.30
N GLU A 72 7.95 -7.63 12.09
CA GLU A 72 8.11 -7.49 13.55
C GLU A 72 8.42 -8.81 14.24
N LEU A 73 7.78 -9.90 13.80
CA LEU A 73 8.03 -11.23 14.33
C LEU A 73 9.46 -11.70 14.03
N GLN A 74 9.96 -11.42 12.83
CA GLN A 74 11.35 -11.74 12.46
C GLN A 74 12.36 -10.94 13.29
N GLU A 75 12.12 -9.65 13.46
CA GLU A 75 12.98 -8.79 14.24
C GLU A 75 13.04 -9.22 15.70
N TYR A 76 11.89 -9.51 16.30
CA TYR A 76 11.82 -10.05 17.66
C TYR A 76 12.61 -11.36 17.82
N ASN A 77 12.44 -12.30 16.89
CA ASN A 77 13.13 -13.60 16.94
C ASN A 77 14.65 -13.43 16.78
N LYS A 78 15.12 -12.46 15.98
CA LYS A 78 16.54 -12.13 15.82
C LYS A 78 17.14 -11.55 17.11
N VAL A 79 16.42 -10.65 17.77
CA VAL A 79 16.92 -9.96 18.97
C VAL A 79 16.80 -10.82 20.22
N SER A 80 15.67 -11.51 20.40
CA SER A 80 15.38 -12.27 21.62
C SER A 80 15.96 -13.69 21.62
N GLY A 81 16.27 -14.25 20.46
CA GLY A 81 16.73 -15.64 20.31
C GLY A 81 15.69 -16.69 20.74
N LYS A 82 14.47 -16.28 21.07
CA LYS A 82 13.35 -17.12 21.53
C LYS A 82 12.10 -16.87 20.69
N GLU A 83 11.29 -17.90 20.51
CA GLU A 83 9.99 -17.73 19.89
C GLU A 83 9.05 -16.91 20.77
N MET A 84 8.33 -15.98 20.13
CA MET A 84 7.34 -15.14 20.81
C MET A 84 6.17 -16.00 21.32
N SER A 85 5.72 -15.76 22.57
CA SER A 85 4.58 -16.47 23.14
C SER A 85 3.29 -16.18 22.36
N HIS A 86 2.32 -17.10 22.44
CA HIS A 86 1.03 -16.96 21.73
C HIS A 86 0.28 -15.67 22.12
N GLU A 87 0.27 -15.34 23.40
CA GLU A 87 -0.38 -14.11 23.88
C GLU A 87 0.28 -12.84 23.35
N MET A 88 1.62 -12.84 23.26
CA MET A 88 2.37 -11.70 22.73
C MET A 88 2.16 -11.55 21.23
N LYS A 89 2.07 -12.65 20.46
CA LYS A 89 1.71 -12.64 19.04
C LYS A 89 0.33 -12.02 18.82
N GLN A 90 -0.65 -12.38 19.64
CA GLN A 90 -2.01 -11.85 19.55
C GLN A 90 -2.07 -10.34 19.87
N LYS A 91 -1.36 -9.90 20.92
CA LYS A 91 -1.24 -8.48 21.24
C LYS A 91 -0.56 -7.68 20.14
N LEU A 92 0.53 -8.19 19.58
CA LEU A 92 1.24 -7.57 18.48
C LEU A 92 0.33 -7.42 17.24
N GLN A 93 -0.38 -8.48 16.86
CA GLN A 93 -1.31 -8.45 15.73
C GLN A 93 -2.44 -7.43 15.93
N SER A 94 -3.01 -7.36 17.13
CA SER A 94 -4.04 -6.38 17.48
C SER A 94 -3.51 -4.95 17.42
N SER A 95 -2.29 -4.70 17.93
CA SER A 95 -1.66 -3.39 17.88
C SER A 95 -1.38 -2.93 16.42
N ILE A 96 -0.83 -3.81 15.60
CA ILE A 96 -0.57 -3.51 14.18
C ILE A 96 -1.88 -3.21 13.45
N ALA A 97 -2.93 -4.02 13.65
CA ALA A 97 -4.23 -3.80 13.05
C ALA A 97 -4.83 -2.45 13.47
N SER A 98 -4.69 -2.08 14.74
CA SER A 98 -5.18 -0.79 15.25
C SER A 98 -4.44 0.39 14.64
N ILE A 99 -3.11 0.33 14.54
CA ILE A 99 -2.28 1.37 13.91
C ILE A 99 -2.63 1.50 12.44
N HIS A 100 -2.75 0.37 11.73
CA HIS A 100 -3.12 0.36 10.30
C HIS A 100 -4.50 1.00 10.08
N THR A 101 -5.49 0.61 10.88
CA THR A 101 -6.85 1.15 10.79
C THR A 101 -6.89 2.64 11.12
N GLY A 102 -6.14 3.07 12.14
CA GLY A 102 -6.01 4.48 12.50
C GLY A 102 -5.38 5.31 11.39
N ALA A 103 -4.27 4.84 10.80
CA ALA A 103 -3.60 5.50 9.69
C ALA A 103 -4.52 5.58 8.45
N PHE A 104 -5.25 4.49 8.14
CA PHE A 104 -6.22 4.48 7.05
C PHE A 104 -7.35 5.48 7.30
N GLY A 105 -7.89 5.54 8.52
CA GLY A 105 -8.93 6.50 8.91
C GLY A 105 -8.46 7.96 8.78
N LEU A 106 -7.23 8.26 9.22
CA LEU A 106 -6.62 9.57 9.01
C LEU A 106 -6.48 9.91 7.53
N GLY A 107 -6.01 8.97 6.72
CA GLY A 107 -5.92 9.14 5.26
C GLY A 107 -7.27 9.40 4.61
N ALA A 108 -8.33 8.72 5.07
CA ALA A 108 -9.69 8.89 4.56
C ALA A 108 -10.27 10.28 4.90
N ILE A 109 -9.86 10.89 6.00
CA ILE A 109 -10.26 12.27 6.36
C ILE A 109 -9.41 13.30 5.64
N LEU A 110 -8.09 13.16 5.67
CA LEU A 110 -7.16 14.14 5.10
C LEU A 110 -7.14 14.10 3.58
N GLY A 111 -7.36 12.95 2.97
CA GLY A 111 -7.35 12.77 1.51
C GLY A 111 -8.31 13.71 0.77
N PRO A 112 -9.61 13.71 1.08
CA PRO A 112 -10.57 14.61 0.47
C PRO A 112 -10.27 16.10 0.72
N ILE A 113 -9.76 16.46 1.91
CA ILE A 113 -9.40 17.84 2.26
C ILE A 113 -8.23 18.29 1.38
N LEU A 114 -7.16 17.51 1.32
CA LEU A 114 -5.97 17.83 0.54
C LEU A 114 -6.28 17.87 -0.96
N SER A 115 -7.08 16.93 -1.46
CA SER A 115 -7.47 16.90 -2.87
C SER A 115 -8.33 18.11 -3.24
N SER A 116 -9.25 18.51 -2.37
CA SER A 116 -10.06 19.71 -2.56
C SER A 116 -9.22 20.98 -2.60
N LEU A 117 -8.24 21.12 -1.71
CA LEU A 117 -7.29 22.22 -1.72
C LEU A 117 -6.43 22.24 -2.98
N MET A 118 -5.92 21.06 -3.39
CA MET A 118 -5.11 20.97 -4.61
C MET A 118 -5.88 21.41 -5.85
N ILE A 119 -7.13 21.03 -5.99
CA ILE A 119 -7.98 21.36 -7.15
C ILE A 119 -8.27 22.87 -7.22
N GLN A 120 -8.24 23.61 -6.11
CA GLN A 120 -8.39 25.08 -6.11
C GLN A 120 -7.20 25.80 -6.74
N PHE A 121 -5.99 25.25 -6.65
CA PHE A 121 -4.76 25.87 -7.15
C PHE A 121 -4.27 25.28 -8.47
N ILE A 122 -4.63 24.04 -8.74
CA ILE A 122 -4.09 23.26 -9.86
C ILE A 122 -5.26 22.53 -10.55
N HIS A 123 -5.22 22.45 -11.88
CA HIS A 123 -6.21 21.67 -12.63
C HIS A 123 -6.24 20.22 -12.12
N TYR A 124 -7.45 19.62 -11.99
CA TYR A 124 -7.62 18.30 -11.43
C TYR A 124 -6.73 17.22 -12.09
N ARG A 125 -6.50 17.34 -13.41
CA ARG A 125 -5.60 16.45 -14.16
C ARG A 125 -4.16 16.47 -13.64
N GLN A 126 -3.66 17.68 -13.37
CA GLN A 126 -2.30 17.87 -12.83
C GLN A 126 -2.21 17.34 -11.40
N ALA A 127 -3.25 17.54 -10.59
CA ALA A 127 -3.32 17.02 -9.23
C ALA A 127 -3.21 15.47 -9.22
N PHE A 128 -3.96 14.79 -10.07
CA PHE A 128 -3.88 13.32 -10.19
C PHE A 128 -2.50 12.84 -10.67
N MET A 129 -1.90 13.54 -11.63
CA MET A 129 -0.53 13.21 -12.08
C MET A 129 0.49 13.38 -10.96
N ILE A 130 0.43 14.47 -10.20
CA ILE A 130 1.35 14.70 -9.05
C ILE A 130 1.21 13.59 -8.02
N VAL A 131 -0.01 13.24 -7.64
CA VAL A 131 -0.27 12.15 -6.69
C VAL A 131 0.21 10.81 -7.27
N GLY A 132 -0.04 10.52 -8.55
CA GLY A 132 0.43 9.32 -9.21
C GLY A 132 1.96 9.20 -9.21
N ILE A 133 2.66 10.29 -9.49
CA ILE A 133 4.13 10.36 -9.42
C ILE A 133 4.62 10.13 -7.99
N ALA A 134 4.01 10.78 -7.00
CA ALA A 134 4.37 10.59 -5.59
C ALA A 134 4.21 9.15 -5.15
N VAL A 135 3.11 8.48 -5.53
CA VAL A 135 2.88 7.06 -5.26
C VAL A 135 3.91 6.18 -5.98
N ALA A 136 4.26 6.50 -7.23
CA ALA A 136 5.30 5.77 -7.96
C ALA A 136 6.66 5.87 -7.25
N PHE A 137 7.03 7.05 -6.73
CA PHE A 137 8.25 7.22 -5.93
C PHE A 137 8.22 6.39 -4.64
N LEU A 138 7.07 6.28 -3.98
CA LEU A 138 6.91 5.45 -2.78
C LEU A 138 6.97 3.95 -3.09
N ALA A 139 6.70 3.54 -4.32
CA ALA A 139 6.81 2.15 -4.74
C ALA A 139 8.28 1.67 -4.88
N VAL A 140 9.21 2.58 -5.17
CA VAL A 140 10.64 2.24 -5.39
C VAL A 140 11.29 1.55 -4.18
N PRO A 141 11.16 2.03 -2.94
CA PRO A 141 11.72 1.36 -1.78
C PRO A 141 11.20 -0.06 -1.57
N HIS A 142 9.93 -0.31 -1.92
CA HIS A 142 9.32 -1.63 -1.81
C HIS A 142 9.86 -2.64 -2.83
N PHE A 143 10.46 -2.16 -3.92
CA PHE A 143 11.10 -3.02 -4.91
C PHE A 143 12.55 -3.38 -4.52
N ILE A 144 13.22 -2.51 -3.76
CA ILE A 144 14.63 -2.66 -3.37
C ILE A 144 14.78 -3.46 -2.05
N SER A 145 13.74 -3.48 -1.22
CA SER A 145 13.69 -4.18 0.07
C SER A 145 13.31 -5.64 -0.08
#